data_b99c222dd6dbb19dc77d70eb09d2bd05
#
_entry.id   b99c222dd6dbb19dc77d70eb09d2bd05
#
_cell.length_a   1.000
_cell.length_b   1.000
_cell.length_c   1.000
_cell.angle_alpha   90.00
_cell.angle_beta   90.00
_cell.angle_gamma   90.00
#
_symmetry.space_group_name_H-M   'P 1'
#
loop_
_entity.id
_entity.type
_entity.pdbx_description
1 polymer ?
#
loop_
_entity_poly.entity_id
_entity_poly.type
_entity_poly.pdbx_seq_one_letter_code
_entity_poly.pdbx_strand_id
1 'polypeptide(L)'
;MIQHEIVIKSLELIDIPILVDAFQKANWQKTASLFETYYQEQQQFERVIWFAYFEDQIAGYVTLKWKSQYEPFARQKIPEIMDLNVLPSFRKQGVGTTLLKAAEEKAAIQHDVVGLGVGLYAGFDGGYGQAQRLYVKRGYYPDGLGVTYGYKPTVPGAVYPLDDDLILWFTKKLK
;
A
#
# COMPACT_ATOMS: atom_id res chain seq x y z
N MET A 1 -13.89 -25.64 10.07
CA MET A 1 -13.81 -24.29 9.47
C MET A 1 -13.00 -24.43 8.19
N ILE A 2 -13.58 -24.11 7.04
CA ILE A 2 -12.85 -24.09 5.77
C ILE A 2 -11.88 -22.90 5.87
N GLN A 3 -10.59 -23.17 5.91
CA GLN A 3 -9.56 -22.13 5.90
C GLN A 3 -9.41 -21.72 4.44
N HIS A 4 -9.98 -20.57 4.06
CA HIS A 4 -9.81 -20.02 2.72
C HIS A 4 -8.33 -19.67 2.51
N GLU A 5 -7.76 -20.14 1.43
CA GLU A 5 -6.35 -19.94 1.11
C GLU A 5 -6.15 -18.57 0.46
N ILE A 6 -5.24 -17.78 1.02
CA ILE A 6 -4.78 -16.52 0.42
C ILE A 6 -3.40 -16.78 -0.19
N VAL A 7 -3.31 -16.70 -1.50
CA VAL A 7 -2.05 -16.90 -2.24
C VAL A 7 -1.50 -15.56 -2.67
N ILE A 8 -0.23 -15.29 -2.36
CA ILE A 8 0.48 -14.07 -2.77
C ILE A 8 1.39 -14.38 -3.94
N LYS A 9 1.29 -13.58 -5.00
CA LYS A 9 2.14 -13.69 -6.20
C LYS A 9 2.80 -12.35 -6.52
N SER A 10 4.02 -12.40 -7.04
CA SER A 10 4.66 -11.24 -7.66
C SER A 10 4.04 -10.96 -9.02
N LEU A 11 4.05 -9.70 -9.46
CA LEU A 11 3.49 -9.29 -10.75
C LEU A 11 4.34 -9.83 -11.92
N GLU A 12 3.66 -10.46 -12.88
CA GLU A 12 4.18 -10.76 -14.20
C GLU A 12 3.34 -10.04 -15.28
N LEU A 13 3.90 -9.81 -16.46
CA LEU A 13 3.17 -9.10 -17.54
C LEU A 13 1.86 -9.80 -17.92
N ILE A 14 1.84 -11.12 -17.89
CA ILE A 14 0.64 -11.91 -18.22
C ILE A 14 -0.51 -11.70 -17.24
N ASP A 15 -0.22 -11.24 -16.02
CA ASP A 15 -1.24 -11.03 -14.98
C ASP A 15 -1.99 -9.70 -15.15
N ILE A 16 -1.41 -8.74 -15.89
CA ILE A 16 -1.95 -7.37 -16.00
C ILE A 16 -3.39 -7.33 -16.50
N PRO A 17 -3.78 -8.04 -17.56
CA PRO A 17 -5.17 -8.02 -18.02
C PRO A 17 -6.17 -8.53 -16.97
N ILE A 18 -5.80 -9.55 -16.22
CA ILE A 18 -6.63 -10.14 -15.16
C ILE A 18 -6.79 -9.18 -13.99
N LEU A 19 -5.70 -8.48 -13.60
CA LEU A 19 -5.73 -7.45 -12.56
C LEU A 19 -6.65 -6.29 -12.97
N VAL A 20 -6.45 -5.76 -14.17
CA VAL A 20 -7.27 -4.65 -14.70
C VAL A 20 -8.77 -5.02 -14.71
N ASP A 21 -9.12 -6.18 -15.24
CA ASP A 21 -10.50 -6.68 -15.28
C ASP A 21 -11.11 -6.80 -13.87
N ALA A 22 -10.38 -7.36 -12.91
CA ALA A 22 -10.85 -7.52 -11.53
C ALA A 22 -11.14 -6.16 -10.86
N PHE A 23 -10.28 -5.16 -11.05
CA PHE A 23 -10.48 -3.83 -10.48
C PHE A 23 -11.59 -3.06 -11.21
N GLN A 24 -11.70 -3.18 -12.53
CA GLN A 24 -12.79 -2.57 -13.31
C GLN A 24 -14.15 -3.13 -12.89
N LYS A 25 -14.28 -4.43 -12.67
CA LYS A 25 -15.52 -5.05 -12.15
C LYS A 25 -15.92 -4.52 -10.78
N ALA A 26 -14.97 -4.08 -9.99
CA ALA A 26 -15.22 -3.42 -8.71
C ALA A 26 -15.41 -1.89 -8.82
N ASN A 27 -15.54 -1.36 -10.03
CA ASN A 27 -15.62 0.09 -10.34
C ASN A 27 -14.38 0.89 -9.88
N TRP A 28 -13.23 0.26 -9.77
CA TRP A 28 -11.97 0.92 -9.48
C TRP A 28 -11.16 1.15 -10.76
N GLN A 29 -10.81 2.41 -11.01
CA GLN A 29 -10.08 2.83 -12.20
C GLN A 29 -8.58 2.51 -12.06
N LYS A 30 -8.23 1.23 -12.27
CA LYS A 30 -6.84 0.78 -12.36
C LYS A 30 -6.53 0.41 -13.81
N THR A 31 -5.56 1.11 -14.40
CA THR A 31 -5.24 0.96 -15.83
C THR A 31 -4.12 -0.06 -16.05
N ALA A 32 -4.05 -0.61 -17.26
CA ALA A 32 -2.93 -1.48 -17.66
C ALA A 32 -1.60 -0.73 -17.55
N SER A 33 -1.55 0.54 -17.99
CA SER A 33 -0.33 1.37 -17.93
C SER A 33 0.21 1.57 -16.51
N LEU A 34 -0.66 1.60 -15.50
CA LEU A 34 -0.23 1.64 -14.09
C LEU A 34 0.56 0.38 -13.72
N PHE A 35 0.01 -0.79 -14.01
CA PHE A 35 0.66 -2.07 -13.69
C PHE A 35 1.89 -2.33 -14.57
N GLU A 36 1.89 -1.89 -15.82
CA GLU A 36 3.07 -1.93 -16.70
C GLU A 36 4.20 -1.07 -16.13
N THR A 37 3.90 0.13 -15.63
CA THR A 37 4.88 0.98 -14.94
C THR A 37 5.43 0.28 -13.69
N TYR A 38 4.57 -0.32 -12.86
CA TYR A 38 5.02 -1.06 -11.68
C TYR A 38 5.89 -2.28 -12.05
N TYR A 39 5.54 -2.98 -13.13
CA TYR A 39 6.35 -4.07 -13.63
C TYR A 39 7.74 -3.58 -14.09
N GLN A 40 7.82 -2.47 -14.81
CA GLN A 40 9.10 -1.87 -15.21
C GLN A 40 9.95 -1.45 -14.01
N GLU A 41 9.34 -0.76 -13.02
CA GLU A 41 10.03 -0.41 -11.77
C GLU A 41 10.50 -1.67 -11.02
N GLN A 42 9.75 -2.77 -11.08
CA GLN A 42 10.16 -4.06 -10.49
C GLN A 42 11.37 -4.65 -11.21
N GLN A 43 11.42 -4.60 -12.55
CA GLN A 43 12.60 -5.05 -13.33
C GLN A 43 13.84 -4.20 -13.06
N GLN A 44 13.65 -2.94 -12.69
CA GLN A 44 14.74 -2.00 -12.33
C GLN A 44 15.12 -2.07 -10.85
N PHE A 45 14.52 -2.97 -10.07
CA PHE A 45 14.70 -3.09 -8.62
C PHE A 45 14.35 -1.83 -7.82
N GLU A 46 13.46 -0.99 -8.34
CA GLU A 46 12.97 0.22 -7.67
C GLU A 46 11.74 -0.06 -6.81
N ARG A 47 10.94 -1.05 -7.21
CA ARG A 47 9.68 -1.45 -6.56
C ARG A 47 9.54 -2.98 -6.55
N VAL A 48 8.76 -3.47 -5.59
CA VAL A 48 8.19 -4.82 -5.66
C VAL A 48 6.68 -4.69 -5.57
N ILE A 49 5.96 -5.48 -6.35
CA ILE A 49 4.51 -5.53 -6.33
C ILE A 49 4.04 -6.97 -6.12
N TRP A 50 3.10 -7.14 -5.19
CA TRP A 50 2.42 -8.40 -4.96
C TRP A 50 0.93 -8.21 -5.10
N PHE A 51 0.28 -9.22 -5.62
CA PHE A 51 -1.16 -9.32 -5.56
C PHE A 51 -1.61 -10.62 -4.89
N ALA A 52 -2.81 -10.55 -4.31
CA ALA A 52 -3.40 -11.65 -3.57
C ALA A 52 -4.51 -12.29 -4.38
N TYR A 53 -4.49 -13.61 -4.44
CA TYR A 53 -5.64 -14.43 -4.76
C TYR A 53 -6.33 -14.88 -3.48
N PHE A 54 -7.64 -14.87 -3.50
CA PHE A 54 -8.52 -15.47 -2.51
C PHE A 54 -9.45 -16.42 -3.26
N GLU A 55 -9.37 -17.71 -3.02
CA GLU A 55 -10.12 -18.74 -3.78
C GLU A 55 -10.03 -18.52 -5.30
N ASP A 56 -8.83 -18.43 -5.84
CA ASP A 56 -8.53 -18.21 -7.27
C ASP A 56 -9.06 -16.89 -7.87
N GLN A 57 -9.57 -15.97 -7.07
CA GLN A 57 -9.98 -14.64 -7.50
C GLN A 57 -8.99 -13.57 -7.04
N ILE A 58 -8.73 -12.58 -7.88
CA ILE A 58 -7.95 -11.41 -7.48
C ILE A 58 -8.68 -10.68 -6.35
N ALA A 59 -7.98 -10.52 -5.22
CA ALA A 59 -8.53 -9.91 -4.02
C ALA A 59 -7.92 -8.54 -3.69
N GLY A 60 -6.73 -8.26 -4.18
CA GLY A 60 -6.04 -7.00 -3.92
C GLY A 60 -4.57 -7.02 -4.31
N TYR A 61 -3.88 -5.92 -4.05
CA TYR A 61 -2.43 -5.82 -4.25
C TYR A 61 -1.79 -4.84 -3.27
N VAL A 62 -0.45 -4.90 -3.18
CA VAL A 62 0.38 -3.96 -2.42
C VAL A 62 1.70 -3.76 -3.15
N THR A 63 2.31 -2.61 -2.97
CA THR A 63 3.66 -2.36 -3.47
C THR A 63 4.62 -1.95 -2.36
N LEU A 64 5.91 -2.20 -2.55
CA LEU A 64 7.00 -1.74 -1.71
C LEU A 64 7.99 -0.99 -2.60
N LYS A 65 8.14 0.31 -2.36
CA LYS A 65 9.09 1.17 -3.06
C LYS A 65 10.35 1.36 -2.21
N TRP A 66 11.52 1.06 -2.79
CA TRP A 66 12.77 1.11 -2.03
C TRP A 66 13.22 2.54 -1.70
N LYS A 67 12.89 3.51 -2.54
CA LYS A 67 13.16 4.92 -2.31
C LYS A 67 11.86 5.71 -2.30
N SER A 68 11.46 6.16 -1.13
CA SER A 68 10.28 7.01 -0.97
C SER A 68 10.46 8.40 -1.59
N GLN A 69 9.36 9.00 -2.03
CA GLN A 69 9.31 10.42 -2.39
C GLN A 69 9.15 11.32 -1.16
N TYR A 70 8.72 10.78 -0.04
CA TYR A 70 8.66 11.50 1.22
C TYR A 70 10.08 11.68 1.75
N GLU A 71 10.54 12.93 1.81
CA GLU A 71 11.92 13.28 2.08
C GLU A 71 12.46 12.68 3.39
N PRO A 72 11.73 12.70 4.51
CA PRO A 72 12.22 12.07 5.75
C PRO A 72 12.50 10.58 5.62
N PHE A 73 11.71 9.84 4.84
CA PHE A 73 11.97 8.43 4.57
C PHE A 73 13.16 8.25 3.62
N ALA A 74 13.22 9.05 2.54
CA ALA A 74 14.32 9.01 1.58
C ALA A 74 15.68 9.24 2.26
N ARG A 75 15.77 10.24 3.15
CA ARG A 75 16.98 10.56 3.90
C ARG A 75 17.42 9.44 4.84
N GLN A 76 16.47 8.78 5.50
CA GLN A 76 16.72 7.69 6.43
C GLN A 76 16.80 6.34 5.73
N LYS A 77 16.62 6.28 4.41
CA LYS A 77 16.56 5.04 3.61
C LYS A 77 15.48 4.06 4.10
N ILE A 78 14.34 4.61 4.53
CA ILE A 78 13.17 3.83 4.93
C ILE A 78 12.39 3.48 3.67
N PRO A 79 12.22 2.19 3.31
CA PRO A 79 11.37 1.79 2.20
C PRO A 79 9.90 2.06 2.52
N GLU A 80 9.12 2.37 1.50
CA GLU A 80 7.72 2.76 1.63
C GLU A 80 6.79 1.68 1.08
N ILE A 81 5.88 1.20 1.94
CA ILE A 81 4.74 0.39 1.49
C ILE A 81 3.68 1.33 0.93
N MET A 82 3.26 1.08 -0.29
CA MET A 82 2.30 1.90 -1.02
C MET A 82 1.17 1.04 -1.58
N ASP A 83 0.07 1.68 -1.92
CA ASP A 83 -1.03 1.07 -2.68
C ASP A 83 -1.55 -0.25 -2.10
N LEU A 84 -1.72 -0.32 -0.79
CA LEU A 84 -2.43 -1.44 -0.19
C LEU A 84 -3.91 -1.34 -0.55
N ASN A 85 -4.31 -2.06 -1.58
CA ASN A 85 -5.66 -2.09 -2.13
C ASN A 85 -6.27 -3.48 -1.95
N VAL A 86 -7.37 -3.55 -1.22
CA VAL A 86 -8.17 -4.78 -1.08
C VAL A 86 -9.57 -4.51 -1.61
N LEU A 87 -9.98 -5.29 -2.61
CA LEU A 87 -11.31 -5.19 -3.20
C LEU A 87 -12.40 -5.35 -2.13
N PRO A 88 -13.49 -4.56 -2.17
CA PRO A 88 -14.49 -4.51 -1.10
C PRO A 88 -15.04 -5.87 -0.69
N SER A 89 -15.29 -6.77 -1.66
CA SER A 89 -15.81 -8.13 -1.41
C SER A 89 -14.87 -9.04 -0.64
N PHE A 90 -13.56 -8.72 -0.59
CA PHE A 90 -12.53 -9.53 0.10
C PHE A 90 -12.01 -8.86 1.38
N ARG A 91 -12.59 -7.74 1.79
CA ARG A 91 -12.21 -7.07 3.04
C ARG A 91 -12.61 -7.90 4.27
N LYS A 92 -11.89 -7.69 5.38
CA LYS A 92 -12.10 -8.39 6.67
C LYS A 92 -11.91 -9.91 6.63
N GLN A 93 -11.27 -10.42 5.57
CA GLN A 93 -10.96 -11.84 5.38
C GLN A 93 -9.44 -12.12 5.48
N GLY A 94 -8.65 -11.17 5.98
CA GLY A 94 -7.22 -11.35 6.18
C GLY A 94 -6.34 -10.91 5.00
N VAL A 95 -6.90 -10.61 3.82
CA VAL A 95 -6.16 -10.28 2.59
C VAL A 95 -5.20 -9.11 2.82
N GLY A 96 -5.68 -7.98 3.37
CA GLY A 96 -4.83 -6.82 3.63
C GLY A 96 -3.70 -7.10 4.62
N THR A 97 -3.97 -7.93 5.64
CA THR A 97 -2.95 -8.37 6.61
C THR A 97 -1.88 -9.21 5.93
N THR A 98 -2.27 -10.13 5.05
CA THR A 98 -1.34 -11.03 4.33
C THR A 98 -0.47 -10.26 3.35
N LEU A 99 -1.07 -9.33 2.58
CA LEU A 99 -0.34 -8.45 1.68
C LEU A 99 0.67 -7.57 2.42
N LEU A 100 0.22 -6.93 3.51
CA LEU A 100 1.08 -6.08 4.34
C LEU A 100 2.25 -6.86 4.92
N LYS A 101 1.99 -8.08 5.41
CA LYS A 101 3.02 -8.99 5.93
C LYS A 101 4.06 -9.34 4.86
N ALA A 102 3.65 -9.64 3.63
CA ALA A 102 4.58 -9.93 2.53
C ALA A 102 5.53 -8.75 2.25
N ALA A 103 5.01 -7.52 2.25
CA ALA A 103 5.82 -6.32 2.08
C ALA A 103 6.77 -6.07 3.27
N GLU A 104 6.29 -6.26 4.51
CA GLU A 104 7.09 -6.16 5.73
C GLU A 104 8.25 -7.17 5.73
N GLU A 105 7.98 -8.44 5.42
CA GLU A 105 8.99 -9.50 5.36
C GLU A 105 10.05 -9.21 4.30
N LYS A 106 9.64 -8.69 3.15
CA LYS A 106 10.59 -8.30 2.10
C LYS A 106 11.46 -7.12 2.54
N ALA A 107 10.88 -6.10 3.16
CA ALA A 107 11.61 -4.96 3.69
C ALA A 107 12.61 -5.39 4.79
N ALA A 108 12.20 -6.32 5.68
CA ALA A 108 13.00 -6.80 6.79
C ALA A 108 14.30 -7.50 6.39
N ILE A 109 14.44 -7.95 5.13
CA ILE A 109 15.67 -8.55 4.63
C ILE A 109 16.84 -7.55 4.68
N GLN A 110 16.59 -6.28 4.40
CA GLN A 110 17.65 -5.25 4.26
C GLN A 110 17.43 -4.02 5.15
N HIS A 111 16.26 -3.88 5.80
CA HIS A 111 15.88 -2.70 6.55
C HIS A 111 15.31 -3.09 7.92
N ASP A 112 15.57 -2.25 8.93
CA ASP A 112 15.06 -2.43 10.29
C ASP A 112 13.74 -1.68 10.52
N VAL A 113 13.40 -0.78 9.60
CA VAL A 113 12.20 0.06 9.66
C VAL A 113 11.55 0.07 8.27
N VAL A 114 10.23 0.10 8.24
CA VAL A 114 9.43 0.33 7.04
C VAL A 114 8.45 1.46 7.32
N GLY A 115 8.09 2.21 6.30
CA GLY A 115 7.14 3.31 6.40
C GLY A 115 5.98 3.18 5.43
N LEU A 116 4.94 3.95 5.67
CA LEU A 116 3.79 4.12 4.78
C LEU A 116 3.10 5.46 5.04
N GLY A 117 2.40 5.96 4.04
CA GLY A 117 1.52 7.10 4.17
C GLY A 117 0.05 6.67 4.13
N VAL A 118 -0.81 7.40 4.81
CA VAL A 118 -2.25 7.16 4.78
C VAL A 118 -3.02 8.48 4.71
N GLY A 119 -4.06 8.51 3.87
CA GLY A 119 -4.97 9.65 3.79
C GLY A 119 -5.70 9.89 5.10
N LEU A 120 -5.99 11.15 5.42
CA LEU A 120 -6.60 11.56 6.69
C LEU A 120 -8.12 11.44 6.74
N TYR A 121 -8.77 11.11 5.64
CA TYR A 121 -10.22 10.88 5.62
C TYR A 121 -10.55 9.38 5.48
N ALA A 122 -11.81 9.04 5.63
CA ALA A 122 -12.21 7.62 5.61
C ALA A 122 -12.03 6.94 4.24
N GLY A 123 -11.90 7.73 3.16
CA GLY A 123 -12.02 7.25 1.80
C GLY A 123 -13.49 7.17 1.36
N PHE A 124 -13.77 7.22 0.06
CA PHE A 124 -15.15 7.20 -0.47
C PHE A 124 -15.90 5.91 -0.11
N ASP A 125 -15.19 4.82 0.07
CA ASP A 125 -15.75 3.51 0.43
C ASP A 125 -15.34 3.04 1.84
N GLY A 126 -14.82 3.94 2.67
CA GLY A 126 -14.31 3.65 4.02
C GLY A 126 -12.95 2.93 4.06
N GLY A 127 -12.28 2.78 2.92
CA GLY A 127 -11.01 2.04 2.80
C GLY A 127 -9.87 2.62 3.63
N TYR A 128 -9.69 3.93 3.64
CA TYR A 128 -8.64 4.58 4.44
C TYR A 128 -8.87 4.44 5.94
N GLY A 129 -10.11 4.57 6.42
CA GLY A 129 -10.42 4.35 7.82
C GLY A 129 -10.12 2.92 8.28
N GLN A 130 -10.39 1.93 7.44
CA GLN A 130 -10.04 0.53 7.70
C GLN A 130 -8.51 0.31 7.67
N ALA A 131 -7.81 0.94 6.71
CA ALA A 131 -6.36 0.88 6.59
C ALA A 131 -5.67 1.50 7.82
N GLN A 132 -6.11 2.67 8.28
CA GLN A 132 -5.58 3.31 9.49
C GLN A 132 -5.67 2.36 10.71
N ARG A 133 -6.82 1.72 10.92
CA ARG A 133 -6.99 0.73 12.00
C ARG A 133 -6.09 -0.48 11.84
N LEU A 134 -5.93 -0.98 10.62
CA LEU A 134 -5.05 -2.11 10.31
C LEU A 134 -3.60 -1.75 10.66
N TYR A 135 -3.11 -0.59 10.24
CA TYR A 135 -1.75 -0.16 10.48
C TYR A 135 -1.45 -0.04 11.97
N VAL A 136 -2.30 0.64 12.73
CA VAL A 136 -2.16 0.72 14.19
C VAL A 136 -2.15 -0.67 14.83
N LYS A 137 -3.08 -1.55 14.44
CA LYS A 137 -3.14 -2.94 14.96
C LYS A 137 -1.88 -3.74 14.61
N ARG A 138 -1.23 -3.43 13.48
CA ARG A 138 0.01 -4.07 13.03
C ARG A 138 1.27 -3.46 13.64
N GLY A 139 1.14 -2.48 14.53
CA GLY A 139 2.26 -1.85 15.23
C GLY A 139 2.91 -0.69 14.50
N TYR A 140 2.21 -0.10 13.53
CA TYR A 140 2.61 1.18 12.94
C TYR A 140 2.21 2.32 13.87
N TYR A 141 3.04 3.34 13.93
CA TYR A 141 2.78 4.58 14.68
C TYR A 141 3.20 5.79 13.84
N PRO A 142 2.59 6.96 14.07
CA PRO A 142 2.98 8.18 13.36
C PRO A 142 4.47 8.45 13.49
N ASP A 143 5.10 8.94 12.42
CA ASP A 143 6.54 9.26 12.39
C ASP A 143 6.92 10.48 13.26
N GLY A 144 5.92 11.23 13.73
CA GLY A 144 6.10 12.40 14.59
C GLY A 144 6.39 13.70 13.85
N LEU A 145 6.35 13.70 12.51
CA LEU A 145 6.69 14.87 11.69
C LEU A 145 5.45 15.62 11.16
N GLY A 146 4.25 15.16 11.55
CA GLY A 146 2.99 15.81 11.20
C GLY A 146 2.46 15.38 9.84
N VAL A 147 1.67 16.25 9.24
CA VAL A 147 0.93 15.99 8.01
C VAL A 147 1.63 16.64 6.83
N THR A 148 1.61 15.99 5.67
CA THR A 148 2.06 16.58 4.40
C THR A 148 0.90 16.76 3.43
N TYR A 149 1.05 17.71 2.51
CA TYR A 149 0.22 17.82 1.31
C TYR A 149 1.14 17.78 0.09
N GLY A 150 0.91 16.85 -0.81
CA GLY A 150 1.78 16.61 -1.96
C GLY A 150 3.26 16.42 -1.55
N TYR A 151 3.52 15.61 -0.52
CA TYR A 151 4.84 15.33 0.09
C TYR A 151 5.50 16.50 0.81
N LYS A 152 4.89 17.69 0.85
CA LYS A 152 5.45 18.88 1.54
C LYS A 152 4.79 19.05 2.90
N PRO A 153 5.55 19.38 3.97
CA PRO A 153 4.97 19.67 5.27
C PRO A 153 3.87 20.74 5.17
N THR A 154 2.75 20.50 5.86
CA THR A 154 1.67 21.48 5.97
C THR A 154 2.09 22.63 6.88
N VAL A 155 1.55 23.81 6.61
CA VAL A 155 1.83 25.05 7.37
C VAL A 155 0.66 25.34 8.31
N PRO A 156 0.89 25.51 9.63
CA PRO A 156 -0.17 25.89 10.56
C PRO A 156 -0.92 27.15 10.11
N GLY A 157 -2.25 27.11 10.14
CA GLY A 157 -3.10 28.21 9.70
C GLY A 157 -3.42 28.24 8.20
N ALA A 158 -2.76 27.42 7.38
CA ALA A 158 -3.12 27.26 5.97
C ALA A 158 -4.31 26.29 5.79
N VAL A 159 -4.97 26.40 4.63
CA VAL A 159 -6.10 25.54 4.24
C VAL A 159 -5.63 24.57 3.18
N TYR A 160 -5.95 23.30 3.35
CA TYR A 160 -5.63 22.21 2.42
C TYR A 160 -6.88 21.45 2.03
N PRO A 161 -6.98 20.95 0.78
CA PRO A 161 -8.03 20.02 0.42
C PRO A 161 -7.96 18.74 1.26
N LEU A 162 -9.11 18.16 1.54
CA LEU A 162 -9.20 16.83 2.13
C LEU A 162 -9.31 15.79 1.02
N ASP A 163 -8.17 15.40 0.48
CA ASP A 163 -8.02 14.48 -0.65
C ASP A 163 -6.86 13.50 -0.42
N ASP A 164 -6.47 12.76 -1.45
CA ASP A 164 -5.44 11.73 -1.39
C ASP A 164 -4.01 12.27 -1.20
N ASP A 165 -3.80 13.58 -1.36
CA ASP A 165 -2.52 14.23 -1.15
C ASP A 165 -2.28 14.69 0.29
N LEU A 166 -3.34 14.70 1.13
CA LEU A 166 -3.25 15.02 2.55
C LEU A 166 -2.93 13.76 3.36
N ILE A 167 -1.67 13.58 3.71
CA ILE A 167 -1.10 12.32 4.20
C ILE A 167 -0.53 12.46 5.62
N LEU A 168 -0.84 11.49 6.48
CA LEU A 168 -0.13 11.21 7.71
C LEU A 168 0.80 10.00 7.50
N TRP A 169 2.05 10.15 7.94
CA TRP A 169 3.09 9.14 7.74
C TRP A 169 3.30 8.30 8.98
N PHE A 170 3.46 7.00 8.76
CA PHE A 170 3.65 6.00 9.80
C PHE A 170 4.93 5.22 9.57
N THR A 171 5.54 4.77 10.65
CA THR A 171 6.69 3.86 10.63
C THR A 171 6.43 2.64 11.50
N LYS A 172 7.14 1.56 11.21
CA LYS A 172 7.15 0.34 12.02
C LYS A 172 8.56 -0.23 12.07
N LYS A 173 9.02 -0.60 13.28
CA LYS A 173 10.22 -1.42 13.45
C LYS A 173 9.93 -2.85 13.01
N LEU A 174 10.84 -3.44 12.26
CA LEU A 174 10.75 -4.80 11.70
C LEU A 174 11.57 -5.81 12.51
N LYS A 175 12.56 -5.33 13.25
CA LYS A 175 13.47 -6.09 14.13
C LYS A 175 13.58 -5.44 15.49
#